data_20037fa9a91bd3921cf31a9068ef45bf
#
_entry.id   20037fa9a91bd3921cf31a9068ef45bf
#
_cell.length_a   1.000
_cell.length_b   1.000
_cell.length_c   1.000
_cell.angle_alpha   90.00
_cell.angle_beta   90.00
_cell.angle_gamma   90.00
#
_symmetry.space_group_name_H-M   'P 1'
#
loop_
_entity.id
_entity.type
_entity.pdbx_description
1 polymer ?
#
loop_
_entity_poly.entity_id
_entity_poly.type
_entity_poly.pdbx_seq_one_letter_code
_entity_poly.pdbx_strand_id
1 'polypeptide(L)'
;MLVKDVMSENVITISPEESIRDAIEKMAKNNVSGLIVVENEKVVGIISESDVIKFLSSGFPEIKTPINVTLSILQVLESGIKIMNEVKKIGKLKVKDLMNKRVFSVKPEDTVLEAARIMSKKDVRRLPVIDENGKLVGVISRTDILKALVKE
;
A
#
# COMPACT_ATOMS: atom_id res chain seq x y z
N MET A 1 21.55 13.99 -8.44
CA MET A 1 21.11 12.60 -8.57
C MET A 1 19.67 12.58 -9.03
N LEU A 2 19.39 11.82 -10.07
CA LEU A 2 18.06 11.73 -10.68
C LEU A 2 17.31 10.52 -10.17
N VAL A 3 15.98 10.59 -10.23
CA VAL A 3 15.09 9.49 -9.82
C VAL A 3 15.48 8.19 -10.53
N LYS A 4 15.74 8.25 -11.84
CA LYS A 4 16.10 7.05 -12.62
C LYS A 4 17.37 6.35 -12.13
N ASP A 5 18.25 7.06 -11.44
CA ASP A 5 19.51 6.51 -10.94
C ASP A 5 19.33 5.69 -9.66
N VAL A 6 18.22 5.89 -8.94
CA VAL A 6 17.99 5.24 -7.65
C VAL A 6 16.68 4.45 -7.59
N MET A 7 15.79 4.61 -8.55
CA MET A 7 14.52 3.88 -8.58
C MET A 7 14.72 2.37 -8.75
N SER A 8 13.74 1.60 -8.32
CA SER A 8 13.65 0.19 -8.65
C SER A 8 12.86 0.03 -9.96
N GLU A 9 13.41 -0.70 -10.92
CA GLU A 9 12.74 -1.01 -12.18
C GLU A 9 11.84 -2.24 -12.05
N ASN A 10 12.07 -3.05 -11.02
CA ASN A 10 11.26 -4.23 -10.75
C ASN A 10 10.02 -3.84 -9.94
N VAL A 11 9.02 -3.31 -10.63
CA VAL A 11 7.79 -2.83 -10.00
C VAL A 11 6.80 -3.98 -9.85
N ILE A 12 6.31 -4.14 -8.62
CA ILE A 12 5.27 -5.13 -8.33
C ILE A 12 3.92 -4.42 -8.46
N THR A 13 3.14 -4.87 -9.42
CA THR A 13 1.84 -4.27 -9.73
C THR A 13 0.70 -5.23 -9.43
N ILE A 14 -0.51 -4.69 -9.38
CA ILE A 14 -1.73 -5.48 -9.20
C ILE A 14 -2.86 -4.81 -9.97
N SER A 15 -3.85 -5.60 -10.40
CA SER A 15 -5.05 -5.08 -11.05
C SER A 15 -6.07 -4.62 -10.00
N PRO A 16 -6.87 -3.57 -10.30
CA PRO A 16 -7.93 -3.14 -9.38
C PRO A 16 -9.02 -4.19 -9.17
N GLU A 17 -9.15 -5.14 -10.07
CA GLU A 17 -10.16 -6.21 -9.98
C GLU A 17 -9.69 -7.42 -9.16
N GLU A 18 -8.40 -7.51 -8.83
CA GLU A 18 -7.89 -8.57 -7.96
C GLU A 18 -8.36 -8.36 -6.53
N SER A 19 -8.37 -9.43 -5.73
CA SER A 19 -8.85 -9.39 -4.35
C SER A 19 -7.82 -8.78 -3.40
N ILE A 20 -8.29 -8.30 -2.26
CA ILE A 20 -7.40 -7.83 -1.17
C ILE A 20 -6.52 -8.98 -0.68
N ARG A 21 -7.05 -10.20 -0.67
CA ARG A 21 -6.26 -11.38 -0.33
C ARG A 21 -5.07 -11.54 -1.27
N ASP A 22 -5.30 -11.41 -2.58
CA ASP A 22 -4.24 -11.47 -3.58
C ASP A 22 -3.20 -10.37 -3.37
N ALA A 23 -3.66 -9.18 -3.01
CA ALA A 23 -2.77 -8.06 -2.71
C ALA A 23 -1.88 -8.37 -1.50
N ILE A 24 -2.46 -8.89 -0.42
CA ILE A 24 -1.72 -9.25 0.80
C ILE A 24 -0.69 -10.35 0.50
N GLU A 25 -1.10 -11.37 -0.23
CA GLU A 25 -0.19 -12.47 -0.62
C GLU A 25 0.96 -11.95 -1.48
N LYS A 26 0.67 -11.07 -2.42
CA LYS A 26 1.67 -10.47 -3.30
C LYS A 26 2.66 -9.58 -2.54
N MET A 27 2.16 -8.78 -1.60
CA MET A 27 3.01 -7.98 -0.73
C MET A 27 3.94 -8.86 0.12
N ALA A 28 3.39 -9.91 0.72
CA ALA A 28 4.16 -10.84 1.55
C ALA A 28 5.21 -11.59 0.73
N LYS A 29 4.83 -12.12 -0.43
CA LYS A 29 5.71 -12.89 -1.30
C LYS A 29 6.89 -12.05 -1.80
N ASN A 30 6.67 -10.80 -2.11
CA ASN A 30 7.68 -9.90 -2.67
C ASN A 30 8.35 -9.03 -1.60
N ASN A 31 7.98 -9.20 -0.34
CA ASN A 31 8.50 -8.44 0.79
C ASN A 31 8.41 -6.92 0.55
N VAL A 32 7.25 -6.48 0.11
CA VAL A 32 6.93 -5.06 -0.10
C VAL A 32 5.70 -4.69 0.71
N SER A 33 5.62 -3.42 1.13
CA SER A 33 4.52 -2.91 1.95
C SER A 33 3.43 -2.23 1.14
N GLY A 34 3.55 -2.24 -0.17
CA GLY A 34 2.56 -1.63 -1.06
C GLY A 34 2.76 -2.04 -2.51
N LEU A 35 1.69 -1.88 -3.28
CA LEU A 35 1.64 -2.25 -4.69
C LEU A 35 1.10 -1.09 -5.50
N ILE A 36 1.62 -0.93 -6.70
CA ILE A 36 1.09 0.01 -7.67
C ILE A 36 -0.07 -0.66 -8.39
N VAL A 37 -1.23 -0.02 -8.42
CA VAL A 37 -2.42 -0.55 -9.07
C VAL A 37 -2.47 -0.04 -10.51
N VAL A 38 -2.47 -0.96 -11.45
CA VAL A 38 -2.40 -0.66 -12.88
C VAL A 38 -3.59 -1.26 -13.61
N GLU A 39 -4.20 -0.47 -14.47
CA GLU A 39 -5.28 -0.89 -15.36
C GLU A 39 -5.03 -0.32 -16.75
N ASN A 40 -5.06 -1.16 -17.78
CA ASN A 40 -4.79 -0.74 -19.16
C ASN A 40 -3.46 0.03 -19.29
N GLU A 41 -2.43 -0.47 -18.65
CA GLU A 41 -1.07 0.10 -18.63
C GLU A 41 -0.94 1.45 -17.91
N LYS A 42 -2.02 1.91 -17.28
CA LYS A 42 -2.03 3.17 -16.54
C LYS A 42 -2.11 2.93 -15.04
N VAL A 43 -1.39 3.74 -14.29
CA VAL A 43 -1.48 3.74 -12.82
C VAL A 43 -2.81 4.35 -12.42
N VAL A 44 -3.63 3.57 -11.68
CA VAL A 44 -4.96 4.01 -11.22
C VAL A 44 -5.05 4.13 -9.71
N GLY A 45 -4.05 3.64 -8.98
CA GLY A 45 -4.06 3.72 -7.53
C GLY A 45 -2.80 3.13 -6.92
N ILE A 46 -2.75 3.18 -5.60
CA ILE A 46 -1.74 2.52 -4.78
C ILE A 46 -2.47 1.85 -3.63
N ILE A 47 -2.09 0.62 -3.31
CA ILE A 47 -2.59 -0.08 -2.14
C ILE A 47 -1.42 -0.47 -1.25
N SER A 48 -1.57 -0.27 0.07
CA SER A 48 -0.53 -0.55 1.05
C SER A 48 -1.07 -1.35 2.22
N GLU A 49 -0.16 -1.90 3.01
CA GLU A 49 -0.50 -2.56 4.27
C GLU A 49 -1.32 -1.63 5.17
N SER A 50 -0.94 -0.35 5.23
CA SER A 50 -1.65 0.61 6.07
C SER A 50 -3.09 0.85 5.64
N ASP A 51 -3.40 0.74 4.34
CA ASP A 51 -4.78 0.85 3.86
C ASP A 51 -5.63 -0.30 4.39
N VAL A 52 -5.08 -1.51 4.37
CA VAL A 52 -5.75 -2.70 4.89
C VAL A 52 -5.95 -2.59 6.40
N ILE A 53 -4.90 -2.19 7.13
CA ILE A 53 -4.94 -2.05 8.58
C ILE A 53 -5.93 -0.96 9.01
N LYS A 54 -5.96 0.18 8.33
CA LYS A 54 -6.93 1.24 8.60
C LYS A 54 -8.36 0.78 8.40
N PHE A 55 -8.60 0.03 7.34
CA PHE A 55 -9.93 -0.52 7.08
C PHE A 55 -10.34 -1.51 8.18
N LEU A 56 -9.44 -2.40 8.59
CA LEU A 56 -9.68 -3.32 9.69
C LEU A 56 -10.04 -2.59 10.98
N SER A 57 -9.28 -1.54 11.32
CA SER A 57 -9.50 -0.81 12.57
C SER A 57 -10.77 0.03 12.56
N SER A 58 -11.20 0.54 11.40
CA SER A 58 -12.44 1.30 11.27
C SER A 58 -13.66 0.43 11.09
N GLY A 59 -13.49 -0.78 10.53
CA GLY A 59 -14.56 -1.74 10.27
C GLY A 59 -15.02 -2.53 11.50
N PHE A 60 -14.27 -2.46 12.62
CA PHE A 60 -14.58 -3.20 13.85
C PHE A 60 -14.64 -2.28 15.06
N PRO A 61 -15.62 -1.35 15.12
CA PRO A 61 -15.72 -0.44 16.27
C PRO A 61 -15.93 -1.20 17.60
N GLU A 62 -16.42 -2.44 17.54
CA GLU A 62 -16.66 -3.30 18.70
C GLU A 62 -15.35 -3.75 19.37
N ILE A 63 -14.24 -3.76 18.66
CA ILE A 63 -12.92 -4.12 19.22
C ILE A 63 -12.36 -3.01 20.10
N LYS A 64 -12.88 -1.79 19.95
CA LYS A 64 -12.45 -0.63 20.75
C LYS A 64 -13.11 -0.58 22.12
N THR A 65 -14.05 -1.48 22.42
CA THR A 65 -14.63 -1.56 23.76
C THR A 65 -13.55 -2.01 24.74
N PRO A 66 -13.30 -1.25 25.81
CA PRO A 66 -12.39 -1.74 26.83
C PRO A 66 -12.89 -3.09 27.28
N ILE A 67 -11.98 -4.05 27.34
CA ILE A 67 -12.26 -5.38 27.85
C ILE A 67 -12.73 -5.22 29.27
N ASN A 68 -14.05 -5.15 29.47
CA ASN A 68 -14.60 -5.30 30.79
C ASN A 68 -14.36 -6.73 31.23
N VAL A 69 -13.69 -6.85 32.35
CA VAL A 69 -13.24 -8.10 32.96
C VAL A 69 -14.38 -9.13 33.18
N THR A 70 -15.62 -8.75 32.89
CA THR A 70 -16.83 -9.57 33.08
C THR A 70 -17.32 -10.28 31.81
N LEU A 71 -16.58 -10.18 30.70
CA LEU A 71 -16.93 -10.95 29.50
C LEU A 71 -16.70 -12.42 29.74
N SER A 72 -17.77 -13.23 29.62
CA SER A 72 -17.62 -14.68 29.69
C SER A 72 -16.71 -15.19 28.55
N ILE A 73 -16.06 -16.31 28.81
CA ILE A 73 -15.22 -16.99 27.78
C ILE A 73 -16.01 -17.19 26.48
N LEU A 74 -17.31 -17.49 26.60
CA LEU A 74 -18.20 -17.69 25.46
C LEU A 74 -18.30 -16.43 24.60
N GLN A 75 -18.44 -15.25 25.23
CA GLN A 75 -18.51 -13.98 24.53
C GLN A 75 -17.20 -13.63 23.83
N VAL A 76 -16.07 -13.97 24.46
CA VAL A 76 -14.75 -13.79 23.84
C VAL A 76 -14.60 -14.68 22.61
N LEU A 77 -15.04 -15.94 22.70
CA LEU A 77 -14.98 -16.88 21.59
C LEU A 77 -15.90 -16.46 20.45
N GLU A 78 -17.13 -16.00 20.74
CA GLU A 78 -18.05 -15.49 19.74
C GLU A 78 -17.52 -14.26 19.04
N SER A 79 -16.92 -13.33 19.79
CA SER A 79 -16.27 -12.14 19.24
C SER A 79 -15.09 -12.52 18.35
N GLY A 80 -14.30 -13.51 18.76
CA GLY A 80 -13.17 -14.01 17.97
C GLY A 80 -13.62 -14.63 16.65
N ILE A 81 -14.67 -15.43 16.67
CA ILE A 81 -15.26 -16.05 15.46
C ILE A 81 -15.81 -14.98 14.53
N LYS A 82 -16.51 -13.99 15.07
CA LYS A 82 -17.06 -12.87 14.30
C LYS A 82 -15.95 -12.07 13.62
N ILE A 83 -14.87 -11.78 14.35
CA ILE A 83 -13.69 -11.10 13.81
C ILE A 83 -13.07 -11.91 12.68
N MET A 84 -12.89 -13.21 12.86
CA MET A 84 -12.31 -14.08 11.83
C MET A 84 -13.18 -14.10 10.56
N ASN A 85 -14.50 -14.14 10.71
CA ASN A 85 -15.42 -14.12 9.57
C ASN A 85 -15.32 -12.78 8.83
N GLU A 86 -15.22 -11.67 9.55
CA GLU A 86 -15.07 -10.34 8.95
C GLU A 86 -13.72 -10.20 8.23
N VAL A 87 -12.64 -10.75 8.80
CA VAL A 87 -11.32 -10.77 8.16
C VAL A 87 -11.38 -11.54 6.84
N LYS A 88 -12.09 -12.68 6.81
CA LYS A 88 -12.30 -13.44 5.57
C LYS A 88 -13.07 -12.65 4.53
N LYS A 89 -14.10 -11.90 4.95
CA LYS A 89 -14.87 -11.03 4.06
C LYS A 89 -14.01 -9.93 3.46
N ILE A 90 -13.13 -9.33 4.26
CA ILE A 90 -12.21 -8.29 3.80
C ILE A 90 -11.30 -8.84 2.70
N GLY A 91 -10.81 -10.07 2.86
CA GLY A 91 -9.99 -10.71 1.85
C GLY A 91 -10.68 -10.87 0.50
N LYS A 92 -12.02 -10.88 0.47
CA LYS A 92 -12.81 -10.99 -0.76
C LYS A 92 -13.10 -9.65 -1.42
N LEU A 93 -12.87 -8.52 -0.74
CA LEU A 93 -13.00 -7.21 -1.35
C LEU A 93 -11.97 -7.06 -2.46
N LYS A 94 -12.29 -6.20 -3.42
CA LYS A 94 -11.37 -5.92 -4.51
C LYS A 94 -10.38 -4.81 -4.13
N VAL A 95 -9.22 -4.84 -4.75
CA VAL A 95 -8.18 -3.83 -4.58
C VAL A 95 -8.76 -2.42 -4.77
N LYS A 96 -9.61 -2.24 -5.78
CA LYS A 96 -10.23 -0.93 -6.07
C LYS A 96 -11.08 -0.39 -4.91
N ASP A 97 -11.56 -1.26 -4.03
CA ASP A 97 -12.39 -0.86 -2.88
C ASP A 97 -11.57 -0.21 -1.76
N LEU A 98 -10.29 -0.54 -1.65
CA LEU A 98 -9.40 -0.05 -0.59
C LEU A 98 -8.23 0.81 -1.10
N MET A 99 -7.91 0.76 -2.39
CA MET A 99 -6.77 1.51 -2.93
C MET A 99 -6.95 3.02 -2.76
N ASN A 100 -5.83 3.72 -2.64
CA ASN A 100 -5.82 5.17 -2.70
C ASN A 100 -5.77 5.59 -4.18
N LYS A 101 -6.80 6.31 -4.63
CA LYS A 101 -6.91 6.78 -6.01
C LYS A 101 -6.11 8.06 -6.27
N ARG A 102 -5.73 8.78 -5.21
CA ARG A 102 -4.91 9.98 -5.32
C ARG A 102 -3.45 9.57 -5.38
N VAL A 103 -2.94 9.43 -6.59
CA VAL A 103 -1.57 8.99 -6.83
C VAL A 103 -0.70 10.18 -7.18
N PHE A 104 0.40 10.33 -6.44
CA PHE A 104 1.46 11.27 -6.77
C PHE A 104 2.56 10.50 -7.48
N SER A 105 3.14 11.06 -8.51
CA SER A 105 4.17 10.41 -9.29
C SER A 105 5.32 11.36 -9.59
N VAL A 106 6.44 10.80 -10.03
CA VAL A 106 7.61 11.54 -10.50
C VAL A 106 8.02 11.01 -11.86
N LYS A 107 8.84 11.80 -12.55
CA LYS A 107 9.43 11.41 -13.83
C LYS A 107 10.85 10.88 -13.61
N PRO A 108 11.36 10.04 -14.51
CA PRO A 108 12.73 9.53 -14.41
C PRO A 108 13.80 10.64 -14.29
N GLU A 109 13.57 11.76 -14.95
CA GLU A 109 14.50 12.89 -14.99
C GLU A 109 14.35 13.85 -13.81
N ASP A 110 13.33 13.66 -12.98
CA ASP A 110 13.19 14.47 -11.76
C ASP A 110 14.33 14.18 -10.79
N THR A 111 14.65 15.14 -9.95
CA THR A 111 15.71 14.95 -8.95
C THR A 111 15.21 14.14 -7.77
N VAL A 112 16.13 13.45 -7.11
CA VAL A 112 15.84 12.74 -5.87
C VAL A 112 15.31 13.70 -4.80
N LEU A 113 15.78 14.94 -4.79
CA LEU A 113 15.32 15.98 -3.86
C LEU A 113 13.84 16.31 -4.09
N GLU A 114 13.42 16.38 -5.37
CA GLU A 114 12.02 16.62 -5.72
C GLU A 114 11.13 15.48 -5.24
N ALA A 115 11.57 14.24 -5.45
CA ALA A 115 10.85 13.06 -4.95
C ALA A 115 10.72 13.11 -3.42
N ALA A 116 11.80 13.46 -2.71
CA ALA A 116 11.78 13.58 -1.26
C ALA A 116 10.80 14.64 -0.78
N ARG A 117 10.73 15.78 -1.47
CA ARG A 117 9.76 16.84 -1.14
C ARG A 117 8.32 16.36 -1.26
N ILE A 118 8.01 15.66 -2.34
CA ILE A 118 6.66 15.11 -2.56
C ILE A 118 6.32 14.09 -1.48
N MET A 119 7.23 13.19 -1.18
CA MET A 119 7.02 12.19 -0.13
C MET A 119 6.74 12.82 1.23
N SER A 120 7.49 13.85 1.58
CA SER A 120 7.31 14.56 2.85
C SER A 120 6.02 15.37 2.87
N LYS A 121 5.76 16.15 1.83
CA LYS A 121 4.60 17.03 1.74
C LYS A 121 3.29 16.26 1.69
N LYS A 122 3.26 15.12 0.99
CA LYS A 122 2.07 14.31 0.79
C LYS A 122 1.99 13.12 1.74
N ASP A 123 2.99 12.95 2.59
CA ASP A 123 3.09 11.85 3.55
C ASP A 123 2.92 10.48 2.87
N VAL A 124 3.65 10.27 1.80
CA VAL A 124 3.68 9.00 1.07
C VAL A 124 5.06 8.38 1.14
N ARG A 125 5.14 7.06 1.13
CA ARG A 125 6.39 6.31 1.31
C ARG A 125 7.03 5.88 -0.02
N ARG A 126 6.26 5.93 -1.09
CA ARG A 126 6.72 5.54 -2.42
C ARG A 126 6.00 6.33 -3.48
N LEU A 127 6.66 6.48 -4.61
CA LEU A 127 6.11 7.18 -5.76
C LEU A 127 6.32 6.32 -7.00
N PRO A 128 5.27 6.10 -7.80
CA PRO A 128 5.46 5.56 -9.14
C PRO A 128 6.30 6.52 -9.96
N VAL A 129 7.17 5.96 -10.78
CA VAL A 129 7.96 6.72 -11.76
C VAL A 129 7.34 6.49 -13.13
N ILE A 130 6.85 7.55 -13.73
CA ILE A 130 6.07 7.50 -14.97
C ILE A 130 6.80 8.34 -16.02
N ASP A 131 7.02 7.76 -17.19
CA ASP A 131 7.71 8.47 -18.28
C ASP A 131 6.77 9.46 -18.98
N GLU A 132 7.31 10.17 -19.96
CA GLU A 132 6.56 11.18 -20.73
C GLU A 132 5.39 10.60 -21.55
N ASN A 133 5.39 9.29 -21.80
CA ASN A 133 4.31 8.59 -22.49
C ASN A 133 3.23 8.06 -21.53
N GLY A 134 3.36 8.35 -20.23
CA GLY A 134 2.43 7.87 -19.22
C GLY A 134 2.68 6.43 -18.77
N LYS A 135 3.80 5.84 -19.18
CA LYS A 135 4.15 4.46 -18.85
C LYS A 135 4.86 4.38 -17.50
N LEU A 136 4.46 3.40 -16.67
CA LEU A 136 5.14 3.10 -15.42
C LEU A 136 6.50 2.45 -15.73
N VAL A 137 7.58 3.10 -15.32
CA VAL A 137 8.95 2.63 -15.59
C VAL A 137 9.72 2.26 -14.33
N GLY A 138 9.20 2.60 -13.16
CA GLY A 138 9.86 2.27 -11.91
C GLY A 138 9.04 2.71 -10.71
N VAL A 139 9.61 2.50 -9.54
CA VAL A 139 9.09 3.00 -8.28
C VAL A 139 10.27 3.48 -7.44
N ILE A 140 10.10 4.61 -6.77
CA ILE A 140 11.08 5.12 -5.82
C ILE A 140 10.47 5.18 -4.44
N SER A 141 11.17 4.65 -3.44
CA SER A 141 10.72 4.61 -2.05
C SER A 141 11.61 5.48 -1.17
N ARG A 142 11.14 5.76 0.06
CA ARG A 142 11.95 6.44 1.07
C ARG A 142 13.28 5.69 1.29
N THR A 143 13.21 4.36 1.34
CA THR A 143 14.39 3.52 1.51
C THR A 143 15.37 3.68 0.37
N ASP A 144 14.90 3.76 -0.87
CA ASP A 144 15.77 3.99 -2.04
C ASP A 144 16.53 5.29 -1.92
N ILE A 145 15.84 6.35 -1.50
CA ILE A 145 16.48 7.68 -1.31
C ILE A 145 17.54 7.61 -0.22
N LEU A 146 17.20 6.99 0.92
CA LEU A 146 18.14 6.89 2.05
C LEU A 146 19.37 6.06 1.68
N LYS A 147 19.19 4.95 0.97
CA LYS A 147 20.31 4.14 0.48
C LYS A 147 21.21 4.91 -0.47
N ALA A 148 20.62 5.72 -1.34
CA ALA A 148 21.35 6.53 -2.29
C ALA A 148 22.27 7.54 -1.58
N LEU A 149 21.81 8.11 -0.47
CA LEU A 149 22.60 9.08 0.31
C LEU A 149 23.84 8.47 0.97
N VAL A 150 23.83 7.17 1.20
CA VAL A 150 24.92 6.47 1.89
C VAL A 150 25.96 5.91 0.90
N LYS A 151 25.61 5.80 -0.36
CA LYS A 151 26.46 5.18 -1.39
C LYS A 151 27.60 6.06 -1.92
N GLU A 152 27.67 7.29 -1.55
CA GLU A 152 28.78 8.14 -1.99
C GLU A 152 30.05 7.89 -1.22
#